data_838e91be65c412ed457c981a24b34512
#
_entry.id   838e91be65c412ed457c981a24b34512
#
_cell.length_a   1.000
_cell.length_b   1.000
_cell.length_c   1.000
_cell.angle_alpha   90.00
_cell.angle_beta   90.00
_cell.angle_gamma   90.00
#
_symmetry.space_group_name_H-M   'P 1'
#
loop_
_entity.id
_entity.type
_entity.pdbx_description
1 polymer ?
#
loop_
_entity_poly.entity_id
_entity_poly.type
_entity_poly.pdbx_seq_one_letter_code
_entity_poly.pdbx_strand_id
1 'polypeptide(L)'
;MKKFIFLCLLASVFTLSLFTIIGIAELQINSNEQIGKEVQSMSKNRIAVFETNMGTFEIELFEDKAPITTGNFIDLAEHNFYDGLIFHRVIDGFMIQGGDPNGNGTGGPGYTIKDEFHKDLRHDGPGVLSMANAGPNTGGSQFFITLDKTPWLDGHHAVFGKVIKGMDVVEAIGHVQTDFMDKPIEDVVINKI
;
A
#
# COMPACT_ATOMS: atom_id res chain seq x y z
N MET A 1 -70.69 22.03 8.13
CA MET A 1 -69.67 22.11 7.09
C MET A 1 -68.36 22.75 7.53
N LYS A 2 -68.30 23.88 8.22
CA LYS A 2 -67.04 24.55 8.63
C LYS A 2 -66.13 23.71 9.58
N LYS A 3 -66.67 22.89 10.50
CA LYS A 3 -65.89 22.02 11.41
C LYS A 3 -65.22 20.83 10.71
N PHE A 4 -65.83 20.34 9.63
CA PHE A 4 -65.27 19.20 8.87
C PHE A 4 -64.07 19.60 7.99
N ILE A 5 -64.13 20.80 7.42
CA ILE A 5 -63.04 21.38 6.61
C ILE A 5 -61.81 21.68 7.46
N PHE A 6 -62.00 22.13 8.72
CA PHE A 6 -60.90 22.39 9.65
C PHE A 6 -60.18 21.12 10.13
N LEU A 7 -60.94 20.05 10.29
CA LEU A 7 -60.35 18.74 10.69
C LEU A 7 -59.52 18.11 9.57
N CYS A 8 -59.93 18.23 8.29
CA CYS A 8 -59.20 17.77 7.12
C CYS A 8 -57.91 18.58 6.86
N LEU A 9 -57.91 19.89 7.11
CA LEU A 9 -56.74 20.73 6.99
C LEU A 9 -55.66 20.41 8.06
N LEU A 10 -56.08 20.14 9.31
CA LEU A 10 -55.17 19.72 10.36
C LEU A 10 -54.55 18.34 10.11
N ALA A 11 -55.31 17.40 9.56
CA ALA A 11 -54.80 16.07 9.20
C ALA A 11 -53.81 16.11 8.06
N SER A 12 -54.01 17.01 7.04
CA SER A 12 -53.07 17.14 5.93
C SER A 12 -51.74 17.80 6.33
N VAL A 13 -51.75 18.76 7.26
CA VAL A 13 -50.55 19.40 7.76
C VAL A 13 -49.73 18.41 8.63
N PHE A 14 -50.41 17.58 9.41
CA PHE A 14 -49.73 16.57 10.25
C PHE A 14 -49.08 15.46 9.41
N THR A 15 -49.72 15.02 8.33
CA THR A 15 -49.14 14.02 7.42
C THR A 15 -47.95 14.59 6.63
N LEU A 16 -48.02 15.84 6.17
CA LEU A 16 -46.93 16.49 5.44
C LEU A 16 -45.68 16.67 6.35
N SER A 17 -45.89 17.03 7.62
CA SER A 17 -44.78 17.17 8.59
C SER A 17 -44.14 15.83 8.95
N LEU A 18 -44.91 14.74 9.00
CA LEU A 18 -44.40 13.41 9.27
C LEU A 18 -43.53 12.88 8.13
N PHE A 19 -43.93 13.09 6.87
CA PHE A 19 -43.14 12.72 5.69
C PHE A 19 -41.82 13.50 5.59
N THR A 20 -41.81 14.79 5.96
CA THR A 20 -40.57 15.58 5.97
C THR A 20 -39.62 15.13 7.08
N ILE A 21 -40.11 14.76 8.25
CA ILE A 21 -39.28 14.26 9.37
C ILE A 21 -38.68 12.88 9.02
N ILE A 22 -39.45 11.98 8.39
CA ILE A 22 -38.96 10.66 7.93
C ILE A 22 -37.90 10.84 6.83
N GLY A 23 -38.13 11.70 5.86
CA GLY A 23 -37.16 11.97 4.79
C GLY A 23 -35.84 12.57 5.30
N ILE A 24 -35.90 13.44 6.30
CA ILE A 24 -34.67 13.98 6.96
C ILE A 24 -33.95 12.90 7.75
N ALA A 25 -34.67 12.03 8.44
CA ALA A 25 -34.09 10.92 9.18
C ALA A 25 -33.38 9.91 8.26
N GLU A 26 -34.00 9.56 7.12
CA GLU A 26 -33.37 8.67 6.12
C GLU A 26 -32.13 9.29 5.47
N LEU A 27 -32.15 10.61 5.19
CA LEU A 27 -30.98 11.33 4.69
C LEU A 27 -29.83 11.35 5.72
N GLN A 28 -30.14 11.52 7.00
CA GLN A 28 -29.12 11.47 8.06
C GLN A 28 -28.58 10.07 8.31
N ILE A 29 -29.40 9.05 8.21
CA ILE A 29 -28.96 7.65 8.32
C ILE A 29 -28.02 7.31 7.15
N ASN A 30 -28.38 7.64 5.93
CA ASN A 30 -27.53 7.43 4.76
C ASN A 30 -26.21 8.21 4.82
N SER A 31 -26.22 9.46 5.28
CA SER A 31 -25.00 10.25 5.45
C SER A 31 -24.10 9.67 6.55
N ASN A 32 -24.66 9.20 7.65
CA ASN A 32 -23.91 8.56 8.73
C ASN A 32 -23.34 7.18 8.31
N GLU A 33 -24.08 6.43 7.49
CA GLU A 33 -23.60 5.16 6.93
C GLU A 33 -22.48 5.37 5.90
N GLN A 34 -22.57 6.44 5.12
CA GLN A 34 -21.52 6.84 4.19
C GLN A 34 -20.27 7.37 4.90
N ILE A 35 -20.44 8.20 5.94
CA ILE A 35 -19.37 8.66 6.82
C ILE A 35 -18.76 7.46 7.58
N GLY A 36 -19.56 6.52 8.05
CA GLY A 36 -19.09 5.27 8.67
C GLY A 36 -18.27 4.40 7.70
N LYS A 37 -18.69 4.29 6.44
CA LYS A 37 -17.93 3.58 5.39
C LYS A 37 -16.67 4.32 4.98
N GLU A 38 -16.68 5.65 4.96
CA GLU A 38 -15.52 6.47 4.67
C GLU A 38 -14.52 6.47 5.84
N VAL A 39 -14.98 6.48 7.08
CA VAL A 39 -14.15 6.32 8.29
C VAL A 39 -13.61 4.89 8.42
N GLN A 40 -14.35 3.87 7.98
CA GLN A 40 -13.90 2.48 7.92
C GLN A 40 -12.94 2.25 6.74
N SER A 41 -13.03 3.03 5.67
CA SER A 41 -12.09 3.11 4.54
C SER A 41 -10.83 3.89 4.88
N MET A 42 -10.83 4.68 5.93
CA MET A 42 -9.63 5.22 6.58
C MET A 42 -9.06 4.21 7.60
N SER A 43 -9.06 2.93 7.28
CA SER A 43 -8.12 1.96 7.86
C SER A 43 -6.73 2.54 7.59
N LYS A 44 -6.16 3.15 8.61
CA LYS A 44 -4.87 3.81 8.51
C LYS A 44 -3.86 2.74 8.12
N ASN A 45 -3.44 2.77 6.86
CA ASN A 45 -2.39 1.89 6.35
C ASN A 45 -1.21 1.87 7.32
N ARG A 46 -0.64 0.70 7.58
CA ARG A 46 0.57 0.59 8.38
C ARG A 46 1.74 1.23 7.66
N ILE A 47 2.71 1.68 8.46
CA ILE A 47 3.96 2.24 7.96
C ILE A 47 5.07 1.25 8.30
N ALA A 48 5.78 0.81 7.27
CA ALA A 48 7.01 0.05 7.43
C ALA A 48 8.18 1.03 7.59
N VAL A 49 8.92 0.91 8.68
CA VAL A 49 10.12 1.71 8.95
C VAL A 49 11.34 0.86 8.64
N PHE A 50 12.06 1.24 7.59
CA PHE A 50 13.31 0.58 7.18
C PHE A 50 14.49 1.26 7.86
N GLU A 51 15.15 0.57 8.75
CA GLU A 51 16.42 0.97 9.35
C GLU A 51 17.56 0.30 8.59
N THR A 52 18.40 1.07 7.92
CA THR A 52 19.54 0.57 7.15
C THR A 52 20.85 1.12 7.68
N ASN A 53 21.98 0.53 7.25
CA ASN A 53 23.31 1.11 7.54
C ASN A 53 23.57 2.44 6.80
N MET A 54 22.68 2.86 5.87
CA MET A 54 22.77 4.13 5.16
C MET A 54 21.75 5.17 5.64
N GLY A 55 20.86 4.83 6.57
CA GLY A 55 19.82 5.71 7.10
C GLY A 55 18.46 5.04 7.21
N THR A 56 17.47 5.82 7.59
CA THR A 56 16.10 5.33 7.82
C THR A 56 15.12 5.95 6.81
N PHE A 57 14.20 5.14 6.30
CA PHE A 57 13.09 5.63 5.48
C PHE A 57 11.78 4.92 5.86
N GLU A 58 10.65 5.55 5.53
CA GLU A 58 9.32 5.07 5.89
C GLU A 58 8.46 4.86 4.64
N ILE A 59 7.74 3.73 4.61
CA ILE A 59 6.86 3.34 3.51
C ILE A 59 5.45 3.14 4.04
N GLU A 60 4.47 3.82 3.46
CA GLU A 60 3.05 3.49 3.64
C GLU A 60 2.71 2.22 2.86
N LEU A 61 2.08 1.25 3.52
CA LEU A 61 1.65 -0.03 2.93
C LEU A 61 0.17 0.04 2.54
N PHE A 62 -0.17 -0.30 1.30
CA PHE A 62 -1.52 -0.18 0.75
C PHE A 62 -2.37 -1.42 1.08
N GLU A 63 -2.69 -1.62 2.36
CA GLU A 63 -3.42 -2.79 2.87
C GLU A 63 -4.85 -2.89 2.32
N ASP A 64 -5.47 -1.78 1.97
CA ASP A 64 -6.80 -1.71 1.38
C ASP A 64 -6.84 -2.14 -0.09
N LYS A 65 -5.73 -1.97 -0.83
CA LYS A 65 -5.66 -2.20 -2.28
C LYS A 65 -4.83 -3.42 -2.66
N ALA A 66 -3.92 -3.84 -1.78
CA ALA A 66 -3.05 -5.00 -1.98
C ALA A 66 -2.94 -5.86 -0.70
N PRO A 67 -4.08 -6.34 -0.13
CA PRO A 67 -4.11 -7.04 1.17
C PRO A 67 -3.29 -8.34 1.21
N ILE A 68 -3.19 -9.08 0.12
CA ILE A 68 -2.40 -10.33 0.08
C ILE A 68 -0.91 -10.00 0.15
N THR A 69 -0.47 -9.05 -0.67
CA THR A 69 0.94 -8.67 -0.79
C THR A 69 1.44 -7.95 0.46
N THR A 70 0.65 -7.00 0.97
CA THR A 70 0.98 -6.29 2.21
C THR A 70 0.94 -7.21 3.43
N GLY A 71 -0.08 -8.08 3.53
CA GLY A 71 -0.19 -9.04 4.62
C GLY A 71 1.01 -9.98 4.70
N ASN A 72 1.46 -10.51 3.56
CA ASN A 72 2.66 -11.33 3.46
C ASN A 72 3.92 -10.56 3.87
N PHE A 73 4.10 -9.33 3.37
CA PHE A 73 5.26 -8.51 3.72
C PHE A 73 5.31 -8.18 5.22
N ILE A 74 4.17 -7.83 5.80
CA ILE A 74 4.04 -7.50 7.22
C ILE A 74 4.33 -8.70 8.10
N ASP A 75 3.76 -9.88 7.76
CA ASP A 75 4.02 -11.13 8.51
C ASP A 75 5.51 -11.46 8.52
N LEU A 76 6.20 -11.35 7.39
CA LEU A 76 7.64 -11.55 7.30
C LEU A 76 8.42 -10.51 8.13
N ALA A 77 8.04 -9.24 8.10
CA ALA A 77 8.69 -8.18 8.87
C ALA A 77 8.49 -8.37 10.38
N GLU A 78 7.27 -8.69 10.84
CA GLU A 78 6.96 -8.95 12.26
C GLU A 78 7.71 -10.19 12.81
N HIS A 79 8.10 -11.13 11.92
CA HIS A 79 8.94 -12.27 12.28
C HIS A 79 10.45 -12.03 12.07
N ASN A 80 10.87 -10.77 11.88
CA ASN A 80 12.26 -10.35 11.67
C ASN A 80 12.95 -11.03 10.46
N PHE A 81 12.16 -11.44 9.46
CA PHE A 81 12.69 -12.14 8.28
C PHE A 81 13.68 -11.29 7.49
N TYR A 82 13.45 -9.97 7.45
CA TYR A 82 14.26 -9.02 6.69
C TYR A 82 15.50 -8.52 7.43
N ASP A 83 15.62 -8.77 8.74
CA ASP A 83 16.71 -8.28 9.56
C ASP A 83 18.04 -8.89 9.10
N GLY A 84 19.01 -8.03 8.79
CA GLY A 84 20.33 -8.43 8.29
C GLY A 84 20.37 -8.76 6.80
N LEU A 85 19.25 -8.74 6.07
CA LEU A 85 19.26 -8.91 4.62
C LEU A 85 19.83 -7.66 3.94
N ILE A 86 20.24 -7.81 2.67
CA ILE A 86 20.86 -6.73 1.89
C ILE A 86 19.98 -6.32 0.70
N PHE A 87 20.20 -5.12 0.22
CA PHE A 87 19.82 -4.74 -1.13
C PHE A 87 20.84 -5.35 -2.09
N HIS A 88 20.51 -6.53 -2.62
CA HIS A 88 21.44 -7.36 -3.42
C HIS A 88 21.52 -6.94 -4.88
N ARG A 89 20.65 -6.06 -5.36
CA ARG A 89 20.64 -5.52 -6.71
C ARG A 89 20.21 -4.06 -6.71
N VAL A 90 21.06 -3.19 -7.25
CA VAL A 90 20.85 -1.75 -7.33
C VAL A 90 21.18 -1.28 -8.74
N ILE A 91 20.21 -0.65 -9.40
CA ILE A 91 20.39 -0.04 -10.72
C ILE A 91 19.98 1.42 -10.64
N ASP A 92 20.93 2.31 -10.78
CA ASP A 92 20.71 3.75 -10.78
C ASP A 92 19.67 4.17 -11.84
N GLY A 93 18.77 5.08 -11.46
CA GLY A 93 17.66 5.53 -12.31
C GLY A 93 16.58 4.45 -12.58
N PHE A 94 16.66 3.27 -11.94
CA PHE A 94 15.65 2.22 -12.10
C PHE A 94 15.06 1.79 -10.74
N MET A 95 15.79 1.00 -9.94
CA MET A 95 15.28 0.48 -8.67
C MET A 95 16.38 -0.03 -7.74
N ILE A 96 16.04 -0.20 -6.47
CA ILE A 96 16.81 -0.97 -5.49
C ILE A 96 15.99 -2.20 -5.09
N GLN A 97 16.60 -3.40 -5.09
CA GLN A 97 15.94 -4.68 -4.80
C GLN A 97 16.56 -5.39 -3.60
N GLY A 98 15.71 -5.84 -2.70
CA GLY A 98 16.10 -6.55 -1.48
C GLY A 98 15.11 -7.67 -1.12
N GLY A 99 15.21 -8.19 0.13
CA GLY A 99 14.30 -9.20 0.66
C GLY A 99 14.63 -10.64 0.25
N ASP A 100 15.84 -10.87 -0.26
CA ASP A 100 16.36 -12.19 -0.59
C ASP A 100 17.26 -12.72 0.53
N PRO A 101 16.89 -13.83 1.23
CA PRO A 101 17.74 -14.42 2.27
C PRO A 101 19.07 -14.98 1.75
N ASN A 102 19.18 -15.28 0.45
CA ASN A 102 20.43 -15.73 -0.17
C ASN A 102 21.31 -14.55 -0.64
N GLY A 103 20.76 -13.34 -0.76
CA GLY A 103 21.47 -12.15 -1.19
C GLY A 103 22.02 -12.20 -2.63
N ASN A 104 21.38 -12.96 -3.52
CA ASN A 104 21.82 -13.18 -4.91
C ASN A 104 20.66 -13.29 -5.93
N GLY A 105 19.43 -13.00 -5.49
CA GLY A 105 18.22 -13.03 -6.31
C GLY A 105 17.48 -14.37 -6.36
N THR A 106 18.02 -15.42 -5.73
CA THR A 106 17.47 -16.79 -5.85
C THR A 106 16.65 -17.25 -4.66
N GLY A 107 16.71 -16.54 -3.54
CA GLY A 107 16.07 -16.92 -2.29
C GLY A 107 14.65 -16.38 -2.14
N GLY A 108 13.97 -16.86 -1.11
CA GLY A 108 12.62 -16.47 -0.75
C GLY A 108 12.17 -17.09 0.57
N PRO A 109 10.90 -16.92 0.96
CA PRO A 109 10.39 -17.36 2.26
C PRO A 109 10.06 -18.87 2.30
N GLY A 110 10.30 -19.62 1.22
CA GLY A 110 9.94 -21.04 1.10
C GLY A 110 8.54 -21.28 0.53
N TYR A 111 7.83 -20.24 0.13
CA TYR A 111 6.52 -20.30 -0.53
C TYR A 111 6.36 -19.13 -1.52
N THR A 112 5.26 -19.12 -2.27
CA THR A 112 4.91 -18.01 -3.17
C THR A 112 3.49 -17.52 -2.88
N ILE A 113 3.23 -16.26 -3.27
CA ILE A 113 1.92 -15.63 -3.19
C ILE A 113 1.36 -15.35 -4.58
N LYS A 114 0.04 -15.21 -4.68
CA LYS A 114 -0.63 -14.79 -5.91
C LYS A 114 -0.35 -13.32 -6.22
N ASP A 115 -0.23 -13.03 -7.50
CA ASP A 115 -0.15 -11.65 -7.98
C ASP A 115 -1.43 -10.88 -7.63
N GLU A 116 -1.26 -9.60 -7.26
CA GLU A 116 -2.34 -8.72 -6.84
C GLU A 116 -2.16 -7.36 -7.50
N PHE A 117 -2.85 -7.16 -8.63
CA PHE A 117 -2.74 -5.93 -9.40
C PHE A 117 -3.99 -5.07 -9.18
N HIS A 118 -3.79 -3.85 -8.67
CA HIS A 118 -4.87 -2.90 -8.49
C HIS A 118 -4.79 -1.79 -9.55
N LYS A 119 -5.92 -1.41 -10.14
CA LYS A 119 -5.98 -0.43 -11.25
C LYS A 119 -5.42 0.95 -10.92
N ASP A 120 -5.47 1.35 -9.65
CA ASP A 120 -5.00 2.65 -9.17
C ASP A 120 -3.55 2.63 -8.67
N LEU A 121 -2.92 1.44 -8.58
CA LEU A 121 -1.54 1.29 -8.16
C LEU A 121 -0.64 1.12 -9.38
N ARG A 122 0.28 2.06 -9.56
CA ARG A 122 1.13 2.18 -10.73
C ARG A 122 2.57 2.45 -10.34
N HIS A 123 3.49 2.07 -11.23
CA HIS A 123 4.90 2.44 -11.14
C HIS A 123 5.11 3.82 -11.79
N ASP A 124 4.51 4.86 -11.23
CA ASP A 124 4.37 6.19 -11.83
C ASP A 124 5.46 7.19 -11.44
N GLY A 125 6.41 6.78 -10.62
CA GLY A 125 7.53 7.62 -10.17
C GLY A 125 8.45 6.93 -9.19
N PRO A 126 9.43 7.66 -8.61
CA PRO A 126 10.33 7.12 -7.60
C PRO A 126 9.61 6.79 -6.30
N GLY A 127 10.15 5.85 -5.52
CA GLY A 127 9.66 5.46 -4.18
C GLY A 127 8.47 4.49 -4.19
N VAL A 128 8.09 3.91 -5.31
CA VAL A 128 7.05 2.86 -5.36
C VAL A 128 7.63 1.54 -4.85
N LEU A 129 7.00 0.95 -3.82
CA LEU A 129 7.33 -0.38 -3.32
C LEU A 129 6.51 -1.43 -4.09
N SER A 130 7.20 -2.40 -4.67
CA SER A 130 6.59 -3.41 -5.52
C SER A 130 7.20 -4.80 -5.30
N MET A 131 6.42 -5.86 -5.52
CA MET A 131 6.83 -7.25 -5.33
C MET A 131 7.66 -7.74 -6.53
N ALA A 132 8.88 -8.19 -6.25
CA ALA A 132 9.69 -8.90 -7.23
C ALA A 132 9.15 -10.31 -7.47
N ASN A 133 9.28 -10.81 -8.70
CA ASN A 133 8.85 -12.15 -9.07
C ASN A 133 9.68 -12.70 -10.25
N ALA A 134 9.59 -14.00 -10.49
CA ALA A 134 10.19 -14.72 -11.61
C ALA A 134 9.13 -15.16 -12.65
N GLY A 135 8.01 -14.44 -12.71
CA GLY A 135 6.85 -14.73 -13.57
C GLY A 135 5.55 -14.72 -12.73
N PRO A 136 4.41 -15.01 -13.35
CA PRO A 136 3.10 -14.93 -12.71
C PRO A 136 3.00 -15.80 -11.44
N ASN A 137 2.50 -15.21 -10.33
CA ASN A 137 2.26 -15.87 -9.04
C ASN A 137 3.51 -16.49 -8.39
N THR A 138 4.67 -15.88 -8.59
CA THR A 138 5.94 -16.30 -7.99
C THR A 138 6.51 -15.28 -6.99
N GLY A 139 5.75 -14.25 -6.62
CA GLY A 139 6.10 -13.33 -5.55
C GLY A 139 6.32 -14.08 -4.23
N GLY A 140 7.23 -13.59 -3.40
CA GLY A 140 7.55 -14.20 -2.10
C GLY A 140 7.98 -13.15 -1.08
N SER A 141 9.28 -13.07 -0.79
CA SER A 141 9.84 -12.05 0.12
C SER A 141 10.56 -10.93 -0.60
N GLN A 142 11.01 -11.13 -1.84
CA GLN A 142 11.77 -10.12 -2.56
C GLN A 142 10.88 -8.96 -3.00
N PHE A 143 11.37 -7.75 -2.81
CA PHE A 143 10.71 -6.51 -3.19
C PHE A 143 11.71 -5.57 -3.86
N PHE A 144 11.19 -4.56 -4.55
CA PHE A 144 12.00 -3.46 -5.05
C PHE A 144 11.33 -2.11 -4.78
N ILE A 145 12.15 -1.06 -4.70
CA ILE A 145 11.72 0.33 -4.59
C ILE A 145 12.21 1.07 -5.82
N THR A 146 11.31 1.70 -6.56
CA THR A 146 11.65 2.42 -7.78
C THR A 146 12.43 3.70 -7.50
N LEU A 147 13.37 4.03 -8.37
CA LEU A 147 14.13 5.30 -8.38
C LEU A 147 13.61 6.27 -9.46
N ASP A 148 12.84 5.76 -10.41
CA ASP A 148 12.19 6.55 -11.44
C ASP A 148 10.86 5.89 -11.84
N LYS A 149 10.15 6.49 -12.80
CA LYS A 149 8.93 5.97 -13.39
C LYS A 149 9.22 4.74 -14.25
N THR A 150 8.56 3.60 -13.94
CA THR A 150 8.78 2.32 -14.60
C THR A 150 7.45 1.68 -15.09
N PRO A 151 6.69 2.35 -15.98
CA PRO A 151 5.31 1.94 -16.33
C PRO A 151 5.22 0.59 -17.04
N TRP A 152 6.31 0.09 -17.59
CA TRP A 152 6.37 -1.26 -18.19
C TRP A 152 6.26 -2.40 -17.17
N LEU A 153 6.36 -2.10 -15.88
CA LEU A 153 6.17 -3.07 -14.78
C LEU A 153 4.70 -3.18 -14.34
N ASP A 154 3.84 -2.26 -14.78
CA ASP A 154 2.41 -2.27 -14.46
C ASP A 154 1.75 -3.56 -14.97
N GLY A 155 0.99 -4.24 -14.09
CA GLY A 155 0.35 -5.51 -14.38
C GLY A 155 1.29 -6.73 -14.44
N HIS A 156 2.58 -6.53 -14.13
CA HIS A 156 3.59 -7.59 -14.03
C HIS A 156 4.13 -7.75 -12.60
N HIS A 157 4.18 -6.64 -11.83
CA HIS A 157 4.62 -6.62 -10.45
C HIS A 157 3.56 -5.93 -9.58
N ALA A 158 3.26 -6.52 -8.42
CA ALA A 158 2.25 -5.99 -7.51
C ALA A 158 2.81 -4.80 -6.71
N VAL A 159 2.28 -3.61 -6.97
CA VAL A 159 2.56 -2.42 -6.17
C VAL A 159 1.80 -2.53 -4.85
N PHE A 160 2.50 -2.36 -3.71
CA PHE A 160 1.88 -2.51 -2.40
C PHE A 160 2.29 -1.46 -1.36
N GLY A 161 3.07 -0.43 -1.76
CA GLY A 161 3.43 0.67 -0.89
C GLY A 161 4.10 1.83 -1.60
N LYS A 162 4.36 2.88 -0.82
CA LYS A 162 5.03 4.11 -1.29
C LYS A 162 5.89 4.69 -0.19
N VAL A 163 7.10 5.11 -0.52
CA VAL A 163 7.97 5.90 0.37
C VAL A 163 7.29 7.22 0.69
N ILE A 164 7.12 7.50 1.97
CA ILE A 164 6.50 8.73 2.49
C ILE A 164 7.50 9.63 3.22
N LYS A 165 8.68 9.07 3.59
CA LYS A 165 9.74 9.81 4.26
C LYS A 165 11.10 9.15 4.00
N GLY A 166 12.16 9.95 3.91
CA GLY A 166 13.53 9.44 3.69
C GLY A 166 13.79 8.98 2.26
N MET A 167 13.15 9.60 1.25
CA MET A 167 13.42 9.30 -0.16
C MET A 167 14.90 9.61 -0.54
N ASP A 168 15.51 10.57 0.10
CA ASP A 168 16.93 10.89 -0.01
C ASP A 168 17.85 9.73 0.38
N VAL A 169 17.46 8.93 1.39
CA VAL A 169 18.17 7.69 1.75
C VAL A 169 18.01 6.63 0.65
N VAL A 170 16.81 6.47 0.11
CA VAL A 170 16.54 5.53 -0.99
C VAL A 170 17.34 5.91 -2.24
N GLU A 171 17.40 7.19 -2.58
CA GLU A 171 18.21 7.72 -3.68
C GLU A 171 19.71 7.51 -3.42
N ALA A 172 20.19 7.75 -2.19
CA ALA A 172 21.58 7.51 -1.82
C ALA A 172 21.96 6.03 -1.99
N ILE A 173 21.06 5.09 -1.62
CA ILE A 173 21.25 3.67 -1.88
C ILE A 173 21.29 3.40 -3.40
N GLY A 174 20.45 4.08 -4.17
CA GLY A 174 20.42 3.95 -5.64
C GLY A 174 21.71 4.36 -6.35
N HIS A 175 22.54 5.21 -5.71
CA HIS A 175 23.78 5.72 -6.26
C HIS A 175 25.06 5.03 -5.74
N VAL A 176 24.94 3.94 -4.95
CA VAL A 176 26.11 3.18 -4.50
C VAL A 176 26.85 2.54 -5.68
N GLN A 177 28.15 2.34 -5.52
CA GLN A 177 28.93 1.61 -6.52
C GLN A 177 28.52 0.14 -6.55
N THR A 178 28.29 -0.39 -7.75
CA THR A 178 27.90 -1.80 -7.97
C THR A 178 28.94 -2.52 -8.81
N ASP A 179 28.92 -3.84 -8.73
CA ASP A 179 29.67 -4.72 -9.62
C ASP A 179 28.94 -4.91 -10.97
N PHE A 180 29.47 -5.78 -11.82
CA PHE A 180 28.92 -6.07 -13.16
C PHE A 180 27.59 -6.86 -13.10
N MET A 181 27.17 -7.31 -11.92
CA MET A 181 25.88 -7.97 -11.65
C MET A 181 24.87 -7.05 -10.97
N ASP A 182 25.14 -5.74 -10.95
CA ASP A 182 24.36 -4.72 -10.25
C ASP A 182 24.33 -4.90 -8.71
N LYS A 183 25.23 -5.71 -8.13
CA LYS A 183 25.31 -5.89 -6.69
C LYS A 183 26.19 -4.77 -6.09
N PRO A 184 25.74 -4.08 -5.00
CA PRO A 184 26.58 -3.12 -4.28
C PRO A 184 27.93 -3.73 -3.88
N ILE A 185 29.02 -3.00 -4.11
CA ILE A 185 30.39 -3.41 -3.72
C ILE A 185 30.51 -3.47 -2.19
N GLU A 186 29.90 -2.51 -1.50
CA GLU A 186 29.71 -2.53 -0.05
C GLU A 186 28.25 -2.85 0.24
N ASP A 187 28.01 -3.85 1.08
CA ASP A 187 26.66 -4.30 1.37
C ASP A 187 25.80 -3.19 2.00
N VAL A 188 24.66 -2.91 1.40
CA VAL A 188 23.62 -2.07 1.97
C VAL A 188 22.67 -2.97 2.77
N VAL A 189 22.77 -2.90 4.10
CA VAL A 189 22.12 -3.83 5.04
C VAL A 189 20.84 -3.23 5.57
N ILE A 190 19.78 -4.01 5.56
CA ILE A 190 18.53 -3.75 6.28
C ILE A 190 18.75 -4.24 7.71
N ASN A 191 18.96 -3.33 8.64
CA ASN A 191 19.15 -3.68 10.05
C ASN A 191 17.85 -4.17 10.66
N LYS A 192 16.72 -3.55 10.24
CA LYS A 192 15.37 -3.88 10.72
C LYS A 192 14.30 -3.29 9.80
N ILE A 193 13.16 -3.96 9.77
CA ILE A 193 11.90 -3.39 9.29
C ILE A 193 10.86 -3.49 10.40
#